data_bb73cfa7900354af6afb8c8c947066d1
#
_entry.id   bb73cfa7900354af6afb8c8c947066d1
#
_cell.length_a   1.000
_cell.length_b   1.000
_cell.length_c   1.000
_cell.angle_alpha   90.00
_cell.angle_beta   90.00
_cell.angle_gamma   90.00
#
_symmetry.space_group_name_H-M   'P 1'
#
loop_
_entity.id
_entity.type
_entity.pdbx_description
1 polymer ?
#
loop_
_entity_poly.entity_id
_entity_poly.type
_entity_poly.pdbx_seq_one_letter_code
_entity_poly.pdbx_strand_id
1 'polypeptide(L)'
;MMYLPRRVNLLLLSATIGNGEEIAAWLEEIRGKACVIIREEGRPVPLYPLFIHPSGRVMPLFHQRRLYPKVKSFIDEGINGFTRKRIFTRFNEILQALGRFHLLPALFFLQSRSECDAAVGIVRRGTSRWKDEERFERDLTELLERFPYIREHKQLASMRRFRVGAHHGGQLPAWKFVVETMMKKGHLDAVFATATMAAGVNFPARSVVLFNSDRYNGHECVPLNATELHQMTGRAGRRGEDNIGFMVAVPGRFMDLERIRKIYFKKPEKIESRIGNDFSMVLNLLLSHRPEEIRDIFERSFADFQNLRAGKKGRAEIWRDFRKHLDF
;
A
#
# COMPACT_ATOMS: atom_id res chain seq x y z
N MET A 1 -11.66 19.19 8.83
CA MET A 1 -13.04 18.79 9.17
C MET A 1 -13.65 19.69 10.23
N MET A 2 -12.96 20.02 11.32
CA MET A 2 -13.44 20.87 12.42
C MET A 2 -13.83 22.29 11.98
N TYR A 3 -13.09 22.90 11.04
CA TYR A 3 -13.32 24.26 10.55
C TYR A 3 -14.28 24.39 9.36
N LEU A 4 -14.74 23.28 8.81
CA LEU A 4 -15.68 23.33 7.70
C LEU A 4 -17.05 23.81 8.21
N PRO A 5 -17.69 24.75 7.49
CA PRO A 5 -19.04 25.20 7.86
C PRO A 5 -19.99 24.00 8.04
N ARG A 6 -20.89 24.10 9.01
CA ARG A 6 -21.84 23.00 9.31
C ARG A 6 -22.72 22.60 8.10
N ARG A 7 -22.94 23.52 7.16
CA ARG A 7 -23.70 23.28 5.93
C ARG A 7 -23.00 22.31 4.95
N VAL A 8 -21.67 22.18 5.04
CA VAL A 8 -20.90 21.28 4.16
C VAL A 8 -21.09 19.85 4.62
N ASN A 9 -21.55 18.98 3.74
CA ASN A 9 -21.62 17.55 4.00
C ASN A 9 -20.26 16.90 3.74
N LEU A 10 -19.92 15.89 4.54
CA LEU A 10 -18.66 15.14 4.42
C LEU A 10 -18.96 13.74 3.91
N LEU A 11 -18.22 13.32 2.89
CA LEU A 11 -18.15 11.93 2.45
C LEU A 11 -16.73 11.43 2.69
N LEU A 12 -16.58 10.44 3.55
CA LEU A 12 -15.31 9.81 3.89
C LEU A 12 -15.25 8.43 3.24
N LEU A 13 -14.27 8.22 2.39
CA LEU A 13 -14.07 6.95 1.69
C LEU A 13 -12.77 6.31 2.15
N SER A 14 -12.83 5.07 2.59
CA SER A 14 -11.64 4.29 2.94
C SER A 14 -11.90 2.80 2.76
N ALA A 15 -10.87 2.08 2.33
CA ALA A 15 -10.93 0.62 2.17
C ALA A 15 -10.45 -0.15 3.42
N THR A 16 -9.75 0.52 4.35
CA THR A 16 -9.01 -0.18 5.43
C THR A 16 -9.00 0.64 6.71
N ILE A 17 -10.16 0.80 7.36
CA ILE A 17 -10.28 1.46 8.67
C ILE A 17 -10.76 0.46 9.71
N GLY A 18 -10.03 0.34 10.83
CA GLY A 18 -10.37 -0.55 11.94
C GLY A 18 -11.39 0.02 12.93
N ASN A 19 -11.55 1.35 12.99
CA ASN A 19 -12.37 2.07 13.98
C ASN A 19 -13.29 3.12 13.36
N GLY A 20 -14.01 2.76 12.31
CA GLY A 20 -14.94 3.68 11.62
C GLY A 20 -16.01 4.26 12.56
N GLU A 21 -16.54 3.47 13.50
CA GLU A 21 -17.53 3.90 14.49
C GLU A 21 -17.00 4.99 15.42
N GLU A 22 -15.74 4.90 15.81
CA GLU A 22 -15.09 5.90 16.66
C GLU A 22 -14.94 7.24 15.92
N ILE A 23 -14.56 7.17 14.64
CA ILE A 23 -14.43 8.35 13.78
C ILE A 23 -15.81 9.00 13.54
N ALA A 24 -16.83 8.18 13.28
CA ALA A 24 -18.19 8.67 13.09
C ALA A 24 -18.71 9.37 14.35
N ALA A 25 -18.56 8.77 15.53
CA ALA A 25 -18.97 9.36 16.79
C ALA A 25 -18.25 10.68 17.08
N TRP A 26 -16.94 10.76 16.79
CA TRP A 26 -16.19 12.02 16.88
C TRP A 26 -16.74 13.09 15.92
N LEU A 27 -17.04 12.72 14.68
CA LEU A 27 -17.61 13.65 13.69
C LEU A 27 -19.00 14.13 14.09
N GLU A 28 -19.84 13.27 14.65
CA GLU A 28 -21.15 13.64 15.18
C GLU A 28 -21.02 14.66 16.30
N GLU A 29 -20.10 14.44 17.24
CA GLU A 29 -19.86 15.34 18.37
C GLU A 29 -19.41 16.72 17.91
N ILE A 30 -18.40 16.80 17.02
CA ILE A 30 -17.85 18.10 16.58
C ILE A 30 -18.75 18.86 15.61
N ARG A 31 -19.62 18.17 14.87
CA ARG A 31 -20.46 18.79 13.83
C ARG A 31 -21.94 18.89 14.19
N GLY A 32 -22.40 18.15 15.19
CA GLY A 32 -23.81 18.08 15.57
C GLY A 32 -24.70 17.53 14.44
N LYS A 33 -24.21 16.63 13.61
CA LYS A 33 -24.91 15.96 12.52
C LYS A 33 -24.66 14.47 12.57
N ALA A 34 -25.70 13.67 12.34
CA ALA A 34 -25.57 12.21 12.26
C ALA A 34 -24.59 11.79 11.17
N CYS A 35 -23.77 10.80 11.47
CA CYS A 35 -22.78 10.21 10.57
C CYS A 35 -23.17 8.77 10.27
N VAL A 36 -23.63 8.51 9.05
CA VAL A 36 -24.02 7.16 8.61
C VAL A 36 -22.78 6.41 8.15
N ILE A 37 -22.58 5.20 8.69
CA ILE A 37 -21.52 4.30 8.26
C ILE A 37 -22.10 3.29 7.29
N ILE A 38 -21.60 3.28 6.06
CA ILE A 38 -21.89 2.22 5.08
C ILE A 38 -20.66 1.33 5.01
N ARG A 39 -20.81 0.05 5.33
CA ARG A 39 -19.70 -0.90 5.36
C ARG A 39 -19.99 -2.07 4.41
N GLU A 40 -19.04 -2.34 3.53
CA GLU A 40 -19.01 -3.53 2.69
C GLU A 40 -17.88 -4.44 3.18
N GLU A 41 -18.21 -5.62 3.67
CA GLU A 41 -17.23 -6.59 4.20
C GLU A 41 -16.71 -7.55 3.14
N GLY A 42 -17.45 -7.71 2.04
CA GLY A 42 -17.11 -8.59 0.94
C GLY A 42 -16.10 -7.97 -0.03
N ARG A 43 -15.00 -8.67 -0.33
CA ARG A 43 -14.16 -8.27 -1.47
C ARG A 43 -14.88 -8.55 -2.78
N PRO A 44 -14.96 -7.59 -3.72
CA PRO A 44 -15.58 -7.82 -5.03
C PRO A 44 -14.85 -8.92 -5.83
N VAL A 45 -13.55 -9.08 -5.65
CA VAL A 45 -12.74 -10.18 -6.19
C VAL A 45 -12.07 -10.91 -5.03
N PRO A 46 -12.39 -12.20 -4.78
CA PRO A 46 -11.74 -12.99 -3.72
C PRO A 46 -10.22 -13.02 -3.88
N LEU A 47 -9.50 -13.02 -2.74
CA LEU A 47 -8.05 -13.07 -2.71
C LEU A 47 -7.56 -14.46 -2.31
N TYR A 48 -6.68 -15.05 -3.13
CA TYR A 48 -6.08 -16.33 -2.86
C TYR A 48 -4.57 -16.20 -2.59
N PRO A 49 -4.08 -16.54 -1.38
CA PRO A 49 -2.67 -16.45 -1.03
C PRO A 49 -1.87 -17.64 -1.53
N LEU A 50 -0.80 -17.35 -2.27
CA LEU A 50 0.11 -18.30 -2.89
C LEU A 50 1.53 -18.12 -2.38
N PHE A 51 2.33 -19.16 -2.51
CA PHE A 51 3.76 -19.18 -2.28
C PHE A 51 4.46 -19.67 -3.54
N ILE A 52 5.53 -18.99 -3.98
CA ILE A 52 6.41 -19.47 -5.04
C ILE A 52 7.65 -20.09 -4.39
N HIS A 53 7.76 -21.40 -4.51
CA HIS A 53 8.98 -22.12 -4.12
C HIS A 53 10.15 -21.76 -5.05
N PRO A 54 11.40 -21.75 -4.57
CA PRO A 54 12.59 -21.49 -5.39
C PRO A 54 12.76 -22.37 -6.63
N SER A 55 12.15 -23.55 -6.66
CA SER A 55 12.10 -24.42 -7.83
C SER A 55 11.10 -23.98 -8.91
N GLY A 56 10.42 -22.82 -8.74
CA GLY A 56 9.37 -22.34 -9.64
C GLY A 56 7.99 -22.97 -9.44
N ARG A 57 7.83 -23.82 -8.42
CA ARG A 57 6.52 -24.40 -8.06
C ARG A 57 5.67 -23.37 -7.33
N VAL A 58 4.42 -23.28 -7.72
CA VAL A 58 3.41 -22.42 -7.04
C VAL A 58 2.51 -23.34 -6.21
N MET A 59 2.25 -22.93 -4.96
CA MET A 59 1.41 -23.68 -4.03
C MET A 59 0.62 -22.73 -3.12
N PRO A 60 -0.45 -23.18 -2.44
CA PRO A 60 -1.15 -22.38 -1.45
C PRO A 60 -0.17 -21.93 -0.35
N LEU A 61 -0.30 -20.68 0.10
CA LEU A 61 0.49 -20.18 1.24
C LEU A 61 -0.08 -20.68 2.57
N PHE A 62 -1.43 -20.74 2.66
CA PHE A 62 -2.13 -21.12 3.89
C PHE A 62 -3.06 -22.30 3.67
N HIS A 63 -3.25 -23.08 4.76
CA HIS A 63 -4.29 -24.06 4.92
C HIS A 63 -4.92 -23.90 6.32
N GLN A 64 -6.23 -23.72 6.40
CA GLN A 64 -6.96 -23.52 7.69
C GLN A 64 -6.28 -22.49 8.62
N ARG A 65 -5.92 -21.30 8.10
CA ARG A 65 -5.23 -20.22 8.83
C ARG A 65 -3.80 -20.55 9.33
N ARG A 66 -3.24 -21.69 8.95
CA ARG A 66 -1.83 -22.08 9.22
C ARG A 66 -1.04 -22.03 7.92
N LEU A 67 0.28 -21.96 8.01
CA LEU A 67 1.11 -22.15 6.82
C LEU A 67 0.85 -23.53 6.21
N TYR A 68 0.81 -23.58 4.87
CA TYR A 68 0.67 -24.84 4.15
C TYR A 68 1.83 -25.79 4.54
N PRO A 69 1.60 -27.10 4.80
CA PRO A 69 2.63 -28.00 5.33
C PRO A 69 3.96 -27.97 4.57
N LYS A 70 3.91 -27.99 3.23
CA LYS A 70 5.13 -27.93 2.40
C LYS A 70 5.86 -26.57 2.48
N VAL A 71 5.14 -25.47 2.72
CA VAL A 71 5.74 -24.14 2.96
C VAL A 71 6.42 -24.14 4.33
N LYS A 72 5.78 -24.73 5.34
CA LYS A 72 6.36 -24.86 6.68
C LYS A 72 7.64 -25.70 6.65
N SER A 73 7.61 -26.90 6.03
CA SER A 73 8.82 -27.74 5.89
C SER A 73 9.96 -26.97 5.20
N PHE A 74 9.66 -26.22 4.15
CA PHE A 74 10.68 -25.41 3.47
C PHE A 74 11.32 -24.35 4.39
N ILE A 75 10.54 -23.73 5.30
CA ILE A 75 11.07 -22.76 6.27
C ILE A 75 11.92 -23.47 7.32
N ASP A 76 11.43 -24.59 7.86
CA ASP A 76 12.08 -25.38 8.91
C ASP A 76 13.41 -26.00 8.43
N GLU A 77 13.52 -26.37 7.16
CA GLU A 77 14.76 -26.83 6.51
C GLU A 77 15.82 -25.73 6.39
N GLY A 78 15.45 -24.50 6.67
CA GLY A 78 16.31 -23.34 6.64
C GLY A 78 16.47 -22.70 5.27
N ILE A 79 16.26 -21.39 5.19
CA ILE A 79 16.46 -20.58 3.98
C ILE A 79 17.98 -20.36 3.76
N ASN A 80 18.78 -21.36 4.07
CA ASN A 80 20.24 -21.31 3.95
C ASN A 80 20.63 -21.18 2.46
N GLY A 81 21.20 -20.03 2.08
CA GLY A 81 21.69 -19.75 0.73
C GLY A 81 20.88 -18.75 -0.09
N PHE A 82 19.79 -18.19 0.44
CA PHE A 82 19.07 -17.09 -0.23
C PHE A 82 19.70 -15.73 0.11
N THR A 83 20.75 -15.37 -0.59
CA THR A 83 21.32 -14.01 -0.53
C THR A 83 20.45 -13.04 -1.34
N ARG A 84 20.40 -11.75 -0.93
CA ARG A 84 19.73 -10.65 -1.66
C ARG A 84 20.07 -10.66 -3.16
N LYS A 85 21.32 -10.94 -3.51
CA LYS A 85 21.82 -11.04 -4.89
C LYS A 85 21.14 -12.14 -5.70
N ARG A 86 20.80 -13.29 -5.09
CA ARG A 86 20.09 -14.40 -5.74
C ARG A 86 18.61 -14.13 -5.98
N ILE A 87 17.96 -13.30 -5.18
CA ILE A 87 16.55 -12.92 -5.38
C ILE A 87 16.41 -12.02 -6.60
N PHE A 88 17.28 -11.00 -6.75
CA PHE A 88 17.29 -10.10 -7.90
C PHE A 88 17.54 -10.83 -9.23
N THR A 89 18.34 -11.89 -9.25
CA THR A 89 18.58 -12.68 -10.47
C THR A 89 17.38 -13.52 -10.90
N ARG A 90 16.32 -13.63 -10.08
CA ARG A 90 15.18 -14.53 -10.30
C ARG A 90 13.90 -13.85 -10.81
N PHE A 91 13.89 -12.54 -11.06
CA PHE A 91 12.68 -11.89 -11.58
C PHE A 91 12.20 -12.51 -12.88
N ASN A 92 13.10 -12.91 -13.78
CA ASN A 92 12.73 -13.59 -15.02
C ASN A 92 12.06 -14.95 -14.77
N GLU A 93 12.57 -15.74 -13.81
CA GLU A 93 12.01 -17.05 -13.43
C GLU A 93 10.63 -16.87 -12.78
N ILE A 94 10.48 -15.86 -11.91
CA ILE A 94 9.21 -15.55 -11.24
C ILE A 94 8.18 -15.09 -12.27
N LEU A 95 8.53 -14.17 -13.17
CA LEU A 95 7.64 -13.73 -14.25
C LEU A 95 7.21 -14.87 -15.16
N GLN A 96 8.14 -15.78 -15.50
CA GLN A 96 7.80 -16.98 -16.28
C GLN A 96 6.87 -17.92 -15.52
N ALA A 97 7.10 -18.13 -14.20
CA ALA A 97 6.22 -18.94 -13.38
C ALA A 97 4.82 -18.30 -13.30
N LEU A 98 4.74 -16.99 -13.04
CA LEU A 98 3.47 -16.26 -13.03
C LEU A 98 2.75 -16.35 -14.38
N GLY A 99 3.48 -16.22 -15.50
CA GLY A 99 2.92 -16.35 -16.83
C GLY A 99 2.37 -17.75 -17.11
N ARG A 100 3.12 -18.80 -16.72
CA ARG A 100 2.71 -20.21 -16.88
C ARG A 100 1.41 -20.53 -16.14
N PHE A 101 1.22 -19.96 -14.96
CA PHE A 101 0.03 -20.18 -14.14
C PHE A 101 -1.06 -19.12 -14.37
N HIS A 102 -0.97 -18.29 -15.40
CA HIS A 102 -1.94 -17.22 -15.71
C HIS A 102 -2.16 -16.23 -14.55
N LEU A 103 -1.09 -15.89 -13.83
CA LEU A 103 -1.12 -14.98 -12.69
C LEU A 103 -0.70 -13.54 -13.05
N LEU A 104 -0.46 -13.25 -14.32
CA LEU A 104 -0.18 -11.90 -14.82
C LEU A 104 -1.46 -11.17 -15.24
N PRO A 105 -1.48 -9.84 -15.20
CA PRO A 105 -0.42 -8.93 -14.83
C PRO A 105 -0.18 -8.88 -13.31
N ALA A 106 1.06 -8.58 -12.91
CA ALA A 106 1.48 -8.60 -11.51
C ALA A 106 2.07 -7.27 -11.04
N LEU A 107 1.73 -6.88 -9.81
CA LEU A 107 2.32 -5.74 -9.10
C LEU A 107 3.31 -6.27 -8.05
N PHE A 108 4.59 -5.93 -8.21
CA PHE A 108 5.67 -6.35 -7.34
C PHE A 108 5.98 -5.26 -6.32
N PHE A 109 5.88 -5.57 -5.04
CA PHE A 109 6.28 -4.64 -3.99
C PHE A 109 7.71 -4.92 -3.54
N LEU A 110 8.57 -3.89 -3.67
CA LEU A 110 9.98 -3.91 -3.32
C LEU A 110 10.28 -2.89 -2.23
N GLN A 111 11.43 -3.03 -1.56
CA GLN A 111 11.79 -2.24 -0.40
C GLN A 111 12.19 -0.81 -0.73
N SER A 112 12.85 -0.60 -1.88
CA SER A 112 13.41 0.70 -2.24
C SER A 112 13.15 1.10 -3.70
N ARG A 113 13.28 2.39 -3.97
CA ARG A 113 13.20 2.96 -5.33
C ARG A 113 14.27 2.37 -6.24
N SER A 114 15.50 2.25 -5.73
CA SER A 114 16.62 1.68 -6.48
C SER A 114 16.40 0.22 -6.85
N GLU A 115 15.75 -0.56 -5.97
CA GLU A 115 15.36 -1.93 -6.28
C GLU A 115 14.32 -2.02 -7.39
N CYS A 116 13.33 -1.11 -7.40
CA CYS A 116 12.34 -1.05 -8.46
C CYS A 116 13.00 -0.75 -9.82
N ASP A 117 13.91 0.23 -9.88
CA ASP A 117 14.64 0.56 -11.10
C ASP A 117 15.57 -0.60 -11.54
N ALA A 118 16.28 -1.21 -10.60
CA ALA A 118 17.14 -2.37 -10.86
C ALA A 118 16.34 -3.57 -11.38
N ALA A 119 15.15 -3.84 -10.83
CA ALA A 119 14.28 -4.91 -11.28
C ALA A 119 13.91 -4.76 -12.76
N VAL A 120 13.48 -3.55 -13.18
CA VAL A 120 13.22 -3.25 -14.60
C VAL A 120 14.46 -3.49 -15.46
N GLY A 121 15.66 -3.10 -14.97
CA GLY A 121 16.92 -3.29 -15.66
C GLY A 121 17.39 -4.74 -15.79
N ILE A 122 16.91 -5.66 -14.93
CA ILE A 122 17.30 -7.08 -14.90
C ILE A 122 16.38 -7.94 -15.75
N VAL A 123 15.12 -7.56 -15.93
CA VAL A 123 14.17 -8.31 -16.75
C VAL A 123 14.70 -8.35 -18.21
N ARG A 124 14.89 -9.57 -18.73
CA ARG A 124 15.43 -9.83 -20.08
C ARG A 124 14.52 -10.72 -20.91
N ARG A 125 13.47 -11.28 -20.33
CA ARG A 125 12.52 -12.17 -21.02
C ARG A 125 11.11 -11.66 -20.78
N GLY A 126 10.44 -11.25 -21.87
CA GLY A 126 8.99 -11.06 -21.87
C GLY A 126 8.28 -12.41 -21.79
N THR A 127 7.04 -12.41 -21.39
CA THR A 127 6.17 -13.57 -21.57
C THR A 127 5.69 -13.56 -23.02
N SER A 128 5.68 -14.69 -23.70
CA SER A 128 5.28 -14.82 -25.12
C SER A 128 3.78 -14.54 -25.40
N ARG A 129 3.15 -13.74 -24.53
CA ARG A 129 1.71 -13.47 -24.46
C ARG A 129 1.18 -12.40 -25.41
N TRP A 130 2.09 -11.63 -26.04
CA TRP A 130 1.70 -10.40 -26.73
C TRP A 130 1.11 -10.69 -28.09
N LYS A 131 -0.19 -10.50 -28.20
CA LYS A 131 -0.95 -10.70 -29.43
C LYS A 131 -1.24 -9.40 -30.18
N ASP A 132 -1.04 -8.23 -29.54
CA ASP A 132 -1.48 -6.94 -30.08
C ASP A 132 -0.38 -5.87 -29.90
N GLU A 133 0.69 -6.01 -30.69
CA GLU A 133 1.81 -5.08 -30.72
C GLU A 133 1.38 -3.70 -31.26
N GLU A 134 0.52 -3.70 -32.27
CA GLU A 134 0.03 -2.46 -32.89
C GLU A 134 -0.77 -1.60 -31.90
N ARG A 135 -1.64 -2.23 -31.12
CA ARG A 135 -2.40 -1.54 -30.07
C ARG A 135 -1.48 -0.97 -28.99
N PHE A 136 -0.48 -1.74 -28.58
CA PHE A 136 0.49 -1.28 -27.60
C PHE A 136 1.25 -0.04 -28.10
N GLU A 137 1.85 -0.11 -29.30
CA GLU A 137 2.62 1.01 -29.85
C GLU A 137 1.74 2.23 -30.12
N ARG A 138 0.51 2.05 -30.57
CA ARG A 138 -0.43 3.17 -30.75
C ARG A 138 -0.71 3.86 -29.40
N ASP A 139 -1.07 3.10 -28.37
CA ASP A 139 -1.39 3.64 -27.04
C ASP A 139 -0.17 4.28 -26.38
N LEU A 140 1.02 3.71 -26.55
CA LEU A 140 2.26 4.28 -26.05
C LEU A 140 2.64 5.55 -26.80
N THR A 141 2.49 5.59 -28.12
CA THR A 141 2.79 6.76 -28.95
C THR A 141 1.91 7.94 -28.57
N GLU A 142 0.60 7.73 -28.38
CA GLU A 142 -0.33 8.77 -27.89
C GLU A 142 0.16 9.40 -26.58
N LEU A 143 0.64 8.57 -25.64
CA LEU A 143 1.18 9.05 -24.37
C LEU A 143 2.50 9.80 -24.52
N LEU A 144 3.38 9.37 -25.45
CA LEU A 144 4.64 10.04 -25.74
C LEU A 144 4.44 11.36 -26.49
N GLU A 145 3.38 11.50 -27.28
CA GLU A 145 2.98 12.78 -27.88
C GLU A 145 2.47 13.74 -26.84
N ARG A 146 1.68 13.26 -25.88
CA ARG A 146 1.19 14.07 -24.76
C ARG A 146 2.31 14.53 -23.82
N PHE A 147 3.37 13.74 -23.66
CA PHE A 147 4.52 14.03 -22.80
C PHE A 147 5.85 13.85 -23.54
N PRO A 148 6.22 14.75 -24.48
CA PRO A 148 7.38 14.56 -25.36
C PRO A 148 8.71 14.36 -24.60
N TYR A 149 8.85 14.97 -23.43
CA TYR A 149 10.06 14.92 -22.61
C TYR A 149 10.35 13.55 -21.96
N ILE A 150 9.40 12.61 -22.00
CA ILE A 150 9.64 11.24 -21.51
C ILE A 150 10.09 10.27 -22.62
N ARG A 151 10.25 10.72 -23.86
CA ARG A 151 10.74 9.88 -24.98
C ARG A 151 12.14 9.31 -24.71
N GLU A 152 12.94 10.02 -23.92
CA GLU A 152 14.29 9.58 -23.51
C GLU A 152 14.33 8.90 -22.13
N HIS A 153 13.16 8.55 -21.58
CA HIS A 153 13.12 7.92 -20.28
C HIS A 153 13.82 6.56 -20.27
N LYS A 154 14.75 6.37 -19.31
CA LYS A 154 15.64 5.19 -19.21
C LYS A 154 14.93 3.84 -19.23
N GLN A 155 13.65 3.77 -18.84
CA GLN A 155 12.87 2.54 -18.78
C GLN A 155 12.01 2.30 -20.03
N LEU A 156 11.94 3.25 -20.97
CA LEU A 156 11.08 3.12 -22.14
C LEU A 156 11.41 1.91 -23.00
N ALA A 157 12.70 1.66 -23.22
CA ALA A 157 13.17 0.47 -23.96
C ALA A 157 12.78 -0.85 -23.28
N SER A 158 12.85 -0.91 -21.94
CA SER A 158 12.42 -2.09 -21.18
C SER A 158 10.90 -2.26 -21.22
N MET A 159 10.14 -1.18 -21.18
CA MET A 159 8.68 -1.22 -21.33
C MET A 159 8.27 -1.77 -22.69
N ARG A 160 8.88 -1.29 -23.78
CA ARG A 160 8.62 -1.79 -25.14
C ARG A 160 8.96 -3.26 -25.29
N ARG A 161 10.16 -3.64 -24.83
CA ARG A 161 10.71 -4.97 -25.09
C ARG A 161 10.20 -6.04 -24.14
N PHE A 162 9.94 -5.71 -22.87
CA PHE A 162 9.67 -6.68 -21.82
C PHE A 162 8.33 -6.46 -21.10
N ARG A 163 7.60 -5.41 -21.46
CA ARG A 163 6.28 -5.08 -20.88
C ARG A 163 6.33 -4.89 -19.37
N VAL A 164 7.38 -4.25 -18.89
CA VAL A 164 7.59 -3.95 -17.47
C VAL A 164 7.88 -2.48 -17.24
N GLY A 165 7.55 -1.98 -16.06
CA GLY A 165 7.86 -0.62 -15.64
C GLY A 165 8.05 -0.52 -14.14
N ALA A 166 8.70 0.57 -13.66
CA ALA A 166 8.74 0.89 -12.24
C ALA A 166 7.85 2.09 -11.94
N HIS A 167 7.22 2.05 -10.76
CA HIS A 167 6.39 3.13 -10.27
C HIS A 167 6.72 3.42 -8.80
N HIS A 168 7.35 4.56 -8.53
CA HIS A 168 7.73 4.99 -7.19
C HIS A 168 7.87 6.51 -7.11
N GLY A 169 8.00 7.06 -5.90
CA GLY A 169 8.06 8.52 -5.66
C GLY A 169 9.25 9.25 -6.29
N GLY A 170 10.28 8.53 -6.77
CA GLY A 170 11.42 9.10 -7.49
C GLY A 170 11.24 9.20 -9.00
N GLN A 171 10.11 8.74 -9.55
CA GLN A 171 9.82 8.83 -10.98
C GLN A 171 9.07 10.13 -11.30
N LEU A 172 9.27 10.63 -12.53
CA LEU A 172 8.54 11.79 -13.05
C LEU A 172 7.01 11.52 -13.02
N PRO A 173 6.18 12.50 -12.68
CA PRO A 173 4.72 12.34 -12.68
C PRO A 173 4.17 11.82 -14.02
N ALA A 174 4.68 12.33 -15.14
CA ALA A 174 4.27 11.87 -16.47
C ALA A 174 4.65 10.39 -16.72
N TRP A 175 5.83 9.95 -16.29
CA TRP A 175 6.23 8.56 -16.41
C TRP A 175 5.33 7.65 -15.55
N LYS A 176 5.01 8.06 -14.34
CA LYS A 176 4.06 7.33 -13.49
C LYS A 176 2.70 7.19 -14.18
N PHE A 177 2.21 8.27 -14.78
CA PHE A 177 0.94 8.27 -15.53
C PHE A 177 0.99 7.30 -16.72
N VAL A 178 2.11 7.24 -17.45
CA VAL A 178 2.30 6.28 -18.55
C VAL A 178 2.25 4.84 -18.04
N VAL A 179 3.01 4.51 -16.99
CA VAL A 179 3.02 3.17 -16.40
C VAL A 179 1.61 2.77 -15.92
N GLU A 180 0.89 3.70 -15.28
CA GLU A 180 -0.49 3.48 -14.82
C GLU A 180 -1.44 3.21 -15.98
N THR A 181 -1.37 4.03 -17.02
CA THR A 181 -2.25 3.91 -18.19
C THR A 181 -1.98 2.62 -18.94
N MET A 182 -0.71 2.31 -19.20
CA MET A 182 -0.33 1.08 -19.90
C MET A 182 -0.70 -0.18 -19.11
N MET A 183 -0.60 -0.14 -17.77
CA MET A 183 -1.05 -1.24 -16.92
C MET A 183 -2.57 -1.41 -16.96
N LYS A 184 -3.33 -0.32 -16.86
CA LYS A 184 -4.81 -0.34 -16.95
C LYS A 184 -5.31 -0.86 -18.28
N LYS A 185 -4.64 -0.51 -19.38
CA LYS A 185 -4.95 -1.01 -20.72
C LYS A 185 -4.53 -2.47 -20.95
N GLY A 186 -3.88 -3.11 -19.95
CA GLY A 186 -3.45 -4.51 -20.01
C GLY A 186 -2.16 -4.73 -20.82
N HIS A 187 -1.38 -3.68 -21.07
CA HIS A 187 -0.16 -3.70 -21.87
C HIS A 187 1.10 -4.11 -21.10
N LEU A 188 1.04 -4.15 -19.77
CA LEU A 188 2.19 -4.53 -18.96
C LEU A 188 1.98 -5.89 -18.30
N ASP A 189 3.04 -6.69 -18.25
CA ASP A 189 3.09 -7.94 -17.48
C ASP A 189 3.38 -7.69 -16.01
N ALA A 190 4.25 -6.71 -15.73
CA ALA A 190 4.63 -6.40 -14.37
C ALA A 190 4.96 -4.93 -14.15
N VAL A 191 4.61 -4.46 -12.94
CA VAL A 191 5.05 -3.17 -12.42
C VAL A 191 5.76 -3.39 -11.09
N PHE A 192 6.95 -2.77 -10.94
CA PHE A 192 7.73 -2.79 -9.71
C PHE A 192 7.48 -1.49 -8.94
N ALA A 193 7.03 -1.60 -7.70
CA ALA A 193 6.61 -0.46 -6.90
C ALA A 193 7.08 -0.57 -5.45
N THR A 194 7.15 0.57 -4.76
CA THR A 194 7.39 0.61 -3.30
C THR A 194 6.07 0.54 -2.54
N ALA A 195 6.10 0.07 -1.28
CA ALA A 195 4.91 -0.09 -0.43
C ALA A 195 4.09 1.21 -0.26
N THR A 196 4.73 2.38 -0.30
CA THR A 196 4.07 3.69 -0.22
C THR A 196 3.06 3.96 -1.34
N MET A 197 3.18 3.23 -2.44
CA MET A 197 2.27 3.29 -3.59
C MET A 197 0.91 2.63 -3.34
N ALA A 198 0.84 1.69 -2.38
CA ALA A 198 -0.38 0.92 -2.14
C ALA A 198 -1.58 1.79 -1.76
N ALA A 199 -1.35 2.96 -1.11
CA ALA A 199 -2.40 3.82 -0.59
C ALA A 199 -2.99 4.82 -1.60
N GLY A 200 -2.27 5.18 -2.68
CA GLY A 200 -2.65 6.37 -3.49
C GLY A 200 -2.94 6.14 -4.96
N VAL A 201 -2.69 4.96 -5.51
CA VAL A 201 -2.78 4.75 -6.96
C VAL A 201 -3.70 3.57 -7.31
N ASN A 202 -4.54 3.75 -8.31
CA ASN A 202 -5.39 2.69 -8.82
C ASN A 202 -4.62 1.83 -9.84
N PHE A 203 -3.86 0.85 -9.33
CA PHE A 203 -3.18 -0.17 -10.12
C PHE A 203 -3.92 -1.49 -10.02
N PRO A 204 -4.80 -1.81 -10.94
CA PRO A 204 -5.43 -3.11 -10.95
C PRO A 204 -4.44 -4.14 -11.52
N ALA A 205 -4.06 -5.09 -10.69
CA ALA A 205 -3.26 -6.25 -11.09
C ALA A 205 -4.01 -7.54 -10.77
N ARG A 206 -3.79 -8.61 -11.52
CA ARG A 206 -4.32 -9.92 -11.15
C ARG A 206 -3.64 -10.44 -9.90
N SER A 207 -2.32 -10.23 -9.81
CA SER A 207 -1.52 -10.67 -8.68
C SER A 207 -0.74 -9.54 -8.04
N VAL A 208 -0.58 -9.62 -6.73
CA VAL A 208 0.36 -8.82 -5.94
C VAL A 208 1.47 -9.73 -5.45
N VAL A 209 2.72 -9.38 -5.70
CA VAL A 209 3.90 -10.17 -5.33
C VAL A 209 4.67 -9.46 -4.22
N LEU A 210 4.92 -10.17 -3.12
CA LEU A 210 5.59 -9.68 -1.93
C LEU A 210 6.95 -10.38 -1.78
N PHE A 211 8.02 -9.60 -1.66
CA PHE A 211 9.38 -10.07 -1.41
C PHE A 211 9.82 -9.89 0.03
N ASN A 212 9.12 -9.04 0.77
CA ASN A 212 9.50 -8.65 2.13
C ASN A 212 8.26 -8.61 3.03
N SER A 213 8.47 -8.87 4.30
CA SER A 213 7.49 -8.68 5.38
C SER A 213 7.71 -7.38 6.15
N ASP A 214 8.59 -6.51 5.64
CA ASP A 214 8.93 -5.19 6.15
C ASP A 214 8.88 -4.13 5.04
N ARG A 215 8.95 -2.87 5.42
CA ARG A 215 9.04 -1.73 4.52
C ARG A 215 9.99 -0.67 5.07
N TYR A 216 10.56 0.12 4.19
CA TYR A 216 11.33 1.30 4.57
C TYR A 216 10.39 2.49 4.84
N ASN A 217 10.47 3.11 6.02
CA ASN A 217 9.63 4.24 6.44
C ASN A 217 10.23 5.62 6.16
N GLY A 218 11.41 5.67 5.53
CA GLY A 218 12.20 6.88 5.29
C GLY A 218 13.47 6.96 6.15
N HIS A 219 13.50 6.25 7.28
CA HIS A 219 14.60 6.22 8.24
C HIS A 219 15.14 4.80 8.45
N GLU A 220 14.25 3.84 8.64
CA GLU A 220 14.59 2.45 8.95
C GLU A 220 13.62 1.46 8.30
N CYS A 221 13.98 0.17 8.29
CA CYS A 221 13.08 -0.90 7.87
C CYS A 221 12.20 -1.29 9.05
N VAL A 222 10.89 -1.08 8.90
CA VAL A 222 9.88 -1.44 9.89
C VAL A 222 9.01 -2.58 9.38
N PRO A 223 8.60 -3.50 10.25
CA PRO A 223 7.73 -4.58 9.88
C PRO A 223 6.38 -4.09 9.35
N LEU A 224 5.83 -4.76 8.30
CA LEU A 224 4.49 -4.49 7.80
C LEU A 224 3.44 -4.71 8.89
N ASN A 225 2.44 -3.84 8.92
CA ASN A 225 1.23 -4.04 9.73
C ASN A 225 0.07 -4.59 8.89
N ALA A 226 -1.05 -4.93 9.53
CA ALA A 226 -2.20 -5.51 8.86
C ALA A 226 -2.82 -4.55 7.84
N THR A 227 -2.96 -3.27 8.18
CA THR A 227 -3.52 -2.25 7.29
C THR A 227 -2.71 -2.11 6.01
N GLU A 228 -1.38 -2.06 6.13
CA GLU A 228 -0.47 -1.96 4.98
C GLU A 228 -0.56 -3.19 4.08
N LEU A 229 -0.54 -4.41 4.67
CA LEU A 229 -0.71 -5.63 3.90
C LEU A 229 -2.06 -5.67 3.17
N HIS A 230 -3.14 -5.27 3.83
CA HIS A 230 -4.47 -5.20 3.21
C HIS A 230 -4.54 -4.16 2.10
N GLN A 231 -3.88 -3.00 2.25
CA GLN A 231 -3.78 -1.99 1.18
C GLN A 231 -3.00 -2.52 -0.03
N MET A 232 -1.84 -3.17 0.20
CA MET A 232 -1.05 -3.77 -0.87
C MET A 232 -1.82 -4.87 -1.58
N THR A 233 -2.37 -5.82 -0.85
CA THR A 233 -3.13 -6.94 -1.40
C THR A 233 -4.50 -6.52 -1.94
N GLY A 234 -5.01 -5.36 -1.52
CA GLY A 234 -6.20 -4.72 -2.08
C GLY A 234 -6.08 -4.37 -3.56
N ARG A 235 -4.86 -4.38 -4.12
CA ARG A 235 -4.58 -4.17 -5.55
C ARG A 235 -4.69 -5.45 -6.38
N ALA A 236 -4.80 -6.62 -5.73
CA ALA A 236 -4.96 -7.90 -6.42
C ALA A 236 -6.41 -8.17 -6.79
N GLY A 237 -6.63 -8.66 -8.01
CA GLY A 237 -7.94 -8.94 -8.57
C GLY A 237 -8.59 -7.71 -9.21
N ARG A 238 -8.71 -7.72 -10.53
CA ARG A 238 -9.32 -6.64 -11.33
C ARG A 238 -10.84 -6.84 -11.39
N ARG A 239 -11.57 -5.86 -10.85
CA ARG A 239 -13.04 -5.92 -10.87
C ARG A 239 -13.56 -5.96 -12.32
N GLY A 240 -14.41 -6.93 -12.61
CA GLY A 240 -15.00 -7.14 -13.95
C GLY A 240 -14.09 -7.90 -14.93
N GLU A 241 -12.83 -8.22 -14.57
CA GLU A 241 -11.91 -8.96 -15.42
C GLU A 241 -11.45 -10.28 -14.77
N ASP A 242 -11.23 -10.27 -13.44
CA ASP A 242 -10.73 -11.44 -12.72
C ASP A 242 -11.79 -11.97 -11.75
N ASN A 243 -11.94 -13.30 -11.73
CA ASN A 243 -12.79 -13.99 -10.74
C ASN A 243 -12.05 -14.19 -9.41
N ILE A 244 -10.72 -14.19 -9.43
CA ILE A 244 -9.85 -14.39 -8.26
C ILE A 244 -8.60 -13.52 -8.44
N GLY A 245 -8.25 -12.79 -7.38
CA GLY A 245 -6.97 -12.12 -7.24
C GLY A 245 -5.98 -12.95 -6.41
N PHE A 246 -4.70 -12.74 -6.59
CA PHE A 246 -3.68 -13.53 -5.92
C PHE A 246 -2.70 -12.65 -5.13
N MET A 247 -2.41 -13.05 -3.89
CA MET A 247 -1.28 -12.57 -3.13
C MET A 247 -0.18 -13.63 -3.21
N VAL A 248 0.98 -13.29 -3.74
CA VAL A 248 2.07 -14.22 -3.97
C VAL A 248 3.24 -13.87 -3.07
N ALA A 249 3.57 -14.71 -2.11
CA ALA A 249 4.76 -14.55 -1.28
C ALA A 249 5.96 -15.27 -1.91
N VAL A 250 7.08 -14.54 -2.02
CA VAL A 250 8.35 -15.05 -2.52
C VAL A 250 9.32 -15.17 -1.34
N PRO A 251 9.96 -16.33 -1.13
CA PRO A 251 10.91 -16.50 -0.04
C PRO A 251 12.16 -15.64 -0.25
N GLY A 252 12.66 -15.05 0.82
CA GLY A 252 13.84 -14.22 0.80
C GLY A 252 14.32 -13.87 2.20
N ARG A 253 15.48 -13.24 2.30
CA ARG A 253 16.12 -12.88 3.57
C ARG A 253 15.23 -12.02 4.48
N PHE A 254 14.34 -11.19 3.87
CA PHE A 254 13.49 -10.24 4.57
C PHE A 254 12.01 -10.67 4.56
N MET A 255 11.74 -11.95 4.20
CA MET A 255 10.40 -12.50 4.19
C MET A 255 10.18 -13.41 5.40
N ASP A 256 9.42 -12.93 6.36
CA ASP A 256 8.88 -13.71 7.48
C ASP A 256 7.44 -14.15 7.14
N LEU A 257 7.26 -15.39 6.71
CA LEU A 257 5.96 -15.93 6.32
C LEU A 257 5.01 -16.11 7.49
N GLU A 258 5.52 -16.37 8.71
CA GLU A 258 4.69 -16.44 9.91
C GLU A 258 4.15 -15.05 10.28
N ARG A 259 4.95 -14.01 10.12
CA ARG A 259 4.47 -12.63 10.26
C ARG A 259 3.40 -12.31 9.24
N ILE A 260 3.63 -12.61 7.94
CA ILE A 260 2.63 -12.42 6.87
C ILE A 260 1.34 -13.15 7.23
N ARG A 261 1.41 -14.39 7.73
CA ARG A 261 0.24 -15.14 8.20
C ARG A 261 -0.52 -14.38 9.30
N LYS A 262 0.19 -13.93 10.34
CA LYS A 262 -0.42 -13.22 11.47
C LYS A 262 -1.17 -11.97 11.03
N ILE A 263 -0.54 -11.13 10.21
CA ILE A 263 -1.13 -9.85 9.77
C ILE A 263 -2.19 -10.03 8.68
N TYR A 264 -2.11 -11.09 7.86
CA TYR A 264 -3.11 -11.40 6.83
C TYR A 264 -4.50 -11.67 7.42
N PHE A 265 -4.56 -12.40 8.54
CA PHE A 265 -5.81 -12.73 9.23
C PHE A 265 -6.21 -11.72 10.30
N LYS A 266 -5.40 -10.69 10.55
CA LYS A 266 -5.70 -9.60 11.49
C LYS A 266 -6.57 -8.54 10.78
N LYS A 267 -7.54 -7.98 11.50
CA LYS A 267 -8.30 -6.80 11.01
C LYS A 267 -7.36 -5.61 10.84
N PRO A 268 -7.70 -4.66 9.93
CA PRO A 268 -6.98 -3.41 9.82
C PRO A 268 -6.83 -2.70 11.17
N GLU A 269 -5.75 -1.97 11.33
CA GLU A 269 -5.47 -1.26 12.58
C GLU A 269 -6.40 -0.06 12.76
N LYS A 270 -6.58 0.35 14.00
CA LYS A 270 -7.32 1.58 14.32
C LYS A 270 -6.52 2.78 13.83
N ILE A 271 -7.22 3.79 13.33
CA ILE A 271 -6.63 5.10 13.10
C ILE A 271 -6.47 5.79 14.45
N GLU A 272 -5.24 6.11 14.80
CA GLU A 272 -4.89 6.91 15.96
C GLU A 272 -4.45 8.30 15.51
N SER A 273 -4.90 9.32 16.24
CA SER A 273 -4.45 10.67 15.95
C SER A 273 -2.99 10.85 16.34
N ARG A 274 -2.21 11.43 15.42
CA ARG A 274 -0.81 11.82 15.68
C ARG A 274 -0.67 13.27 16.09
N ILE A 275 -1.77 13.97 16.35
CA ILE A 275 -1.72 15.33 16.87
C ILE A 275 -1.10 15.29 18.27
N GLY A 276 0.17 15.64 18.36
CA GLY A 276 0.93 15.78 19.60
C GLY A 276 1.11 17.25 19.98
N ASN A 277 1.67 17.50 21.17
CA ASN A 277 2.14 18.83 21.57
C ASN A 277 3.50 19.09 20.90
N ASP A 278 3.48 19.40 19.60
CA ASP A 278 4.66 19.80 18.86
C ASP A 278 4.72 21.33 18.87
N PHE A 279 5.83 21.88 19.38
CA PHE A 279 6.08 23.34 19.40
C PHE A 279 5.94 23.96 18.01
N SER A 280 6.42 23.30 16.96
CA SER A 280 6.32 23.79 15.59
C SER A 280 4.87 23.92 15.14
N MET A 281 4.01 22.97 15.51
CA MET A 281 2.59 23.04 15.20
C MET A 281 1.90 24.18 15.95
N VAL A 282 2.19 24.35 17.25
CA VAL A 282 1.61 25.43 18.07
C VAL A 282 2.04 26.80 17.53
N LEU A 283 3.34 26.98 17.22
CA LEU A 283 3.85 28.22 16.63
C LEU A 283 3.20 28.52 15.27
N ASN A 284 3.04 27.53 14.41
CA ASN A 284 2.36 27.70 13.13
C ASN A 284 0.88 28.08 13.30
N LEU A 285 0.19 27.51 14.30
CA LEU A 285 -1.18 27.89 14.60
C LEU A 285 -1.28 29.33 15.14
N LEU A 286 -0.32 29.78 15.94
CA LEU A 286 -0.27 31.16 16.47
C LEU A 286 -0.08 32.23 15.39
N LEU A 287 0.39 31.86 14.19
CA LEU A 287 0.45 32.78 13.05
C LEU A 287 -0.93 33.17 12.50
N SER A 288 -1.96 32.37 12.77
CA SER A 288 -3.29 32.55 12.20
C SER A 288 -4.45 32.42 13.18
N HIS A 289 -4.19 32.02 14.42
CA HIS A 289 -5.19 31.77 15.44
C HIS A 289 -4.78 32.35 16.78
N ARG A 290 -5.78 32.80 17.57
CA ARG A 290 -5.57 33.21 18.94
C ARG A 290 -5.34 32.02 19.87
N PRO A 291 -4.67 32.17 21.02
CA PRO A 291 -4.42 31.07 21.95
C PRO A 291 -5.70 30.32 22.37
N GLU A 292 -6.83 31.03 22.54
CA GLU A 292 -8.12 30.44 22.92
C GLU A 292 -8.66 29.53 21.78
N GLU A 293 -8.51 29.96 20.52
CA GLU A 293 -8.92 29.19 19.34
C GLU A 293 -8.06 27.95 19.19
N ILE A 294 -6.75 28.08 19.46
CA ILE A 294 -5.83 26.92 19.43
C ILE A 294 -6.22 25.90 20.49
N ARG A 295 -6.61 26.36 21.67
CA ARG A 295 -7.11 25.49 22.71
C ARG A 295 -8.36 24.72 22.26
N ASP A 296 -9.37 25.41 21.67
CA ASP A 296 -10.58 24.78 21.13
C ASP A 296 -10.24 23.73 20.05
N ILE A 297 -9.24 24.02 19.18
CA ILE A 297 -8.74 23.06 18.18
C ILE A 297 -8.27 21.76 18.84
N PHE A 298 -7.48 21.86 19.89
CA PHE A 298 -6.95 20.70 20.56
C PHE A 298 -8.00 19.92 21.33
N GLU A 299 -8.92 20.59 22.03
CA GLU A 299 -10.00 19.99 22.80
C GLU A 299 -11.01 19.27 21.89
N ARG A 300 -11.23 19.75 20.67
CA ARG A 300 -12.11 19.13 19.66
C ARG A 300 -11.37 18.14 18.76
N SER A 301 -10.08 17.93 18.96
CA SER A 301 -9.29 17.03 18.13
C SER A 301 -9.69 15.56 18.33
N PHE A 302 -9.46 14.75 17.31
CA PHE A 302 -9.66 13.29 17.41
C PHE A 302 -8.76 12.66 18.48
N ALA A 303 -7.57 13.24 18.73
CA ALA A 303 -6.68 12.80 19.82
C ALA A 303 -7.33 12.96 21.20
N ASP A 304 -7.97 14.10 21.46
CA ASP A 304 -8.65 14.35 22.73
C ASP A 304 -9.87 13.45 22.92
N PHE A 305 -10.67 13.30 21.87
CA PHE A 305 -11.77 12.37 21.82
C PHE A 305 -11.35 10.92 22.13
N GLN A 306 -10.23 10.45 21.55
CA GLN A 306 -9.70 9.12 21.85
C GLN A 306 -9.21 8.98 23.29
N ASN A 307 -8.55 10.03 23.83
CA ASN A 307 -8.08 10.03 25.22
C ASN A 307 -9.24 9.95 26.21
N LEU A 308 -10.28 10.77 26.03
CA LEU A 308 -11.47 10.74 26.88
C LEU A 308 -12.16 9.37 26.88
N ARG A 309 -12.33 8.75 25.73
CA ARG A 309 -12.89 7.40 25.62
C ARG A 309 -12.02 6.30 26.23
N ALA A 310 -10.71 6.51 26.27
CA ALA A 310 -9.77 5.60 26.92
C ALA A 310 -9.69 5.82 28.45
N GLY A 311 -10.53 6.69 29.03
CA GLY A 311 -10.50 7.05 30.45
C GLY A 311 -9.25 7.85 30.87
N LYS A 312 -8.55 8.45 29.91
CA LYS A 312 -7.42 9.34 30.14
C LYS A 312 -7.92 10.78 30.33
N LYS A 313 -7.13 11.60 31.03
CA LYS A 313 -7.44 13.02 31.14
C LYS A 313 -7.48 13.67 29.75
N GLY A 314 -8.56 14.38 29.47
CA GLY A 314 -8.65 15.24 28.31
C GLY A 314 -7.75 16.45 28.44
N ARG A 315 -7.45 17.11 27.31
CA ARG A 315 -6.55 18.29 27.31
C ARG A 315 -7.08 19.45 28.13
N ALA A 316 -8.38 19.68 28.18
CA ALA A 316 -9.00 20.68 29.05
C ALA A 316 -8.68 20.45 30.53
N GLU A 317 -8.66 19.20 30.97
CA GLU A 317 -8.32 18.83 32.35
C GLU A 317 -6.82 18.96 32.61
N ILE A 318 -5.98 18.54 31.65
CA ILE A 318 -4.52 18.72 31.73
C ILE A 318 -4.18 20.21 31.85
N TRP A 319 -4.82 21.07 31.04
CA TRP A 319 -4.63 22.53 31.12
C TRP A 319 -5.08 23.13 32.47
N ARG A 320 -6.18 22.64 33.01
CA ARG A 320 -6.63 23.06 34.35
C ARG A 320 -5.65 22.68 35.43
N ASP A 321 -5.14 21.45 35.39
CA ASP A 321 -4.15 20.98 36.35
C ASP A 321 -2.85 21.77 36.23
N PHE A 322 -2.40 22.07 35.01
CA PHE A 322 -1.20 22.87 34.75
C PHE A 322 -1.34 24.30 35.29
N ARG A 323 -2.51 24.97 35.10
CA ARG A 323 -2.76 26.28 35.67
C ARG A 323 -2.66 26.30 37.20
N LYS A 324 -3.21 25.32 37.89
CA LYS A 324 -3.11 25.22 39.34
C LYS A 324 -1.66 25.18 39.85
N HIS A 325 -0.71 24.81 39.02
CA HIS A 325 0.71 24.78 39.36
C HIS A 325 1.47 26.05 38.93
N LEU A 326 0.84 26.92 38.10
CA LEU A 326 1.43 28.18 37.65
C LEU A 326 0.92 29.38 38.47
N ASP A 327 -0.20 29.24 39.17
CA ASP A 327 -0.72 30.25 40.10
C ASP A 327 0.07 30.17 41.43
N PHE A 328 1.33 30.64 41.38
CA PHE A 328 2.11 31.01 42.55
C PHE A 328 2.29 32.52 42.57
#